data_0f999c117dc3499ed8fac1f5b57fbaef
#
_entry.id   0f999c117dc3499ed8fac1f5b57fbaef
#
_cell.length_a   1.000
_cell.length_b   1.000
_cell.length_c   1.000
_cell.angle_alpha   90.00
_cell.angle_beta   90.00
_cell.angle_gamma   90.00
#
_symmetry.space_group_name_H-M   'P 1'
#
loop_
_entity.id
_entity.type
_entity.pdbx_description
1 polymer ?
#
loop_
_entity_poly.entity_id
_entity_poly.type
_entity_poly.pdbx_seq_one_letter_code
_entity_poly.pdbx_strand_id
1 'polypeptide(L)'
;MIRIHSTKKLFAKLPVDELGLLLAPKQSAALFNTSISEHTNPLGSWHANLLTLQRRNCILLVHDETLFPLFIPCLTKPDFKALQWHFEDVLMNTLLKAGASHEHMETASRLLQPLVFDTQCNRSVQGTMNRMAGDIEHTLYFNEIDVQDLSSYRTGAWLAERPCNVKRKEDCIIPYLDMLELLSKPIAKAQDHHEPASQLDVSEDINQSELPDNVVSLAGFKR
;
A
#
# COMPACT_ATOMS: atom_id res chain seq x y z
N MET A 1 4.37 -2.86 5.72
CA MET A 1 3.99 -1.44 5.54
C MET A 1 4.08 -1.05 4.08
N ILE A 2 3.31 -0.07 3.62
CA ILE A 2 3.44 0.52 2.28
C ILE A 2 4.25 1.81 2.41
N ARG A 3 5.40 1.87 1.74
CA ARG A 3 6.32 3.00 1.79
C ARG A 3 5.98 4.02 0.69
N ILE A 4 5.85 5.28 1.08
CA ILE A 4 5.56 6.39 0.17
C ILE A 4 6.74 7.35 0.13
N HIS A 5 7.49 7.33 -0.96
CA HIS A 5 8.58 8.26 -1.24
C HIS A 5 8.02 9.60 -1.71
N SER A 6 7.85 10.53 -0.80
CA SER A 6 7.19 11.80 -1.08
C SER A 6 8.18 12.91 -1.43
N THR A 7 7.77 13.82 -2.32
CA THR A 7 8.53 15.06 -2.53
C THR A 7 8.59 15.87 -1.24
N LYS A 8 9.68 16.62 -1.04
CA LYS A 8 9.85 17.50 0.14
C LYS A 8 8.65 18.43 0.35
N LYS A 9 8.05 18.92 -0.76
CA LYS A 9 6.86 19.79 -0.71
C LYS A 9 5.63 19.04 -0.14
N LEU A 10 5.44 17.78 -0.49
CA LEU A 10 4.37 16.95 0.06
C LEU A 10 4.67 16.63 1.52
N PHE A 11 5.85 16.11 1.81
CA PHE A 11 6.25 15.69 3.16
C PHE A 11 6.03 16.79 4.20
N ALA A 12 6.37 18.04 3.88
CA ALA A 12 6.19 19.19 4.76
C ALA A 12 4.71 19.50 5.12
N LYS A 13 3.74 18.92 4.38
CA LYS A 13 2.30 19.07 4.65
C LYS A 13 1.68 17.89 5.37
N LEU A 14 2.40 16.76 5.43
CA LEU A 14 1.90 15.55 6.05
C LEU A 14 2.04 15.64 7.58
N PRO A 15 1.00 15.29 8.33
CA PRO A 15 1.07 15.12 9.77
C PRO A 15 1.66 13.74 10.10
N VAL A 16 2.96 13.61 10.02
CA VAL A 16 3.68 12.36 10.31
C VAL A 16 4.47 12.47 11.61
N ASP A 17 4.71 11.32 12.24
CA ASP A 17 5.61 11.19 13.38
C ASP A 17 7.10 11.06 12.93
N GLU A 18 8.00 10.81 13.89
CA GLU A 18 9.43 10.64 13.64
C GLU A 18 9.75 9.40 12.78
N LEU A 19 8.86 8.42 12.74
CA LEU A 19 8.96 7.20 11.95
C LEU A 19 8.33 7.33 10.55
N GLY A 20 7.72 8.48 10.26
CA GLY A 20 7.02 8.74 9.00
C GLY A 20 5.59 8.17 8.95
N LEU A 21 5.05 7.71 10.06
CA LEU A 21 3.67 7.24 10.15
C LEU A 21 2.71 8.43 10.26
N LEU A 22 1.58 8.35 9.57
CA LEU A 22 0.53 9.37 9.71
C LEU A 22 -0.01 9.39 11.14
N LEU A 23 -0.09 10.59 11.71
CA LEU A 23 -0.78 10.85 12.96
C LEU A 23 -2.30 10.75 12.71
N ALA A 24 -2.79 9.51 12.58
CA ALA A 24 -4.20 9.24 12.27
C ALA A 24 -5.10 9.67 13.44
N PRO A 25 -6.32 10.16 13.19
CA PRO A 25 -7.34 10.23 14.20
C PRO A 25 -7.60 8.82 14.74
N LYS A 26 -7.76 8.68 16.06
CA LYS A 26 -7.85 7.43 16.84
C LYS A 26 -8.82 6.33 16.34
N GLN A 27 -9.53 6.55 15.25
CA GLN A 27 -10.56 5.65 14.72
C GLN A 27 -10.10 4.77 13.53
N SER A 28 -8.90 4.94 13.04
CA SER A 28 -8.38 4.14 11.92
C SER A 28 -7.41 3.04 12.37
N ALA A 29 -7.79 2.27 13.39
CA ALA A 29 -7.20 0.94 13.58
C ALA A 29 -7.88 -0.01 12.58
N ALA A 30 -7.67 0.20 11.30
CA ALA A 30 -8.02 -0.78 10.30
C ALA A 30 -7.31 -2.10 10.68
N LEU A 31 -8.01 -3.21 10.51
CA LEU A 31 -7.48 -4.56 10.74
C LEU A 31 -6.44 -4.86 9.64
N PHE A 32 -5.27 -4.24 9.74
CA PHE A 32 -4.17 -4.52 8.82
C PHE A 32 -3.64 -5.94 9.08
N ASN A 33 -3.47 -6.68 8.03
CA ASN A 33 -2.86 -8.01 8.12
C ASN A 33 -1.36 -7.85 8.39
N THR A 34 -0.95 -7.97 9.65
CA THR A 34 0.45 -7.80 10.09
C THR A 34 1.37 -8.94 9.66
N SER A 35 0.83 -10.01 9.05
CA SER A 35 1.60 -11.19 8.66
C SER A 35 2.42 -11.02 7.37
N ILE A 36 2.22 -9.94 6.60
CA ILE A 36 2.96 -9.69 5.36
C ILE A 36 4.16 -8.78 5.68
N SER A 37 5.38 -9.29 5.44
CA SER A 37 6.60 -8.51 5.59
C SER A 37 6.63 -7.33 4.62
N GLU A 38 7.18 -6.20 5.04
CA GLU A 38 7.34 -5.01 4.20
C GLU A 38 8.10 -5.32 2.89
N HIS A 39 9.13 -6.18 2.97
CA HIS A 39 9.95 -6.56 1.81
C HIS A 39 9.26 -7.51 0.81
N THR A 40 8.15 -8.13 1.22
CA THR A 40 7.40 -9.08 0.38
C THR A 40 6.07 -8.56 -0.10
N ASN A 41 5.68 -7.34 0.30
CA ASN A 41 4.44 -6.73 -0.17
C ASN A 41 4.63 -6.17 -1.59
N PRO A 42 3.98 -6.74 -2.61
CA PRO A 42 4.07 -6.24 -3.97
C PRO A 42 3.60 -4.79 -4.13
N LEU A 43 2.69 -4.32 -3.28
CA LEU A 43 2.24 -2.91 -3.24
C LEU A 43 3.14 -2.02 -2.36
N GLY A 44 4.33 -2.50 -1.98
CA GLY A 44 5.14 -1.94 -0.90
C GLY A 44 5.78 -0.58 -1.18
N SER A 45 5.92 -0.13 -2.42
CA SER A 45 6.69 1.09 -2.74
C SER A 45 6.02 1.99 -3.76
N TRP A 46 5.86 3.27 -3.40
CA TRP A 46 5.23 4.31 -4.22
C TRP A 46 5.99 5.61 -4.15
N HIS A 47 5.95 6.39 -5.23
CA HIS A 47 6.35 7.81 -5.20
C HIS A 47 5.11 8.69 -5.16
N ALA A 48 5.20 9.81 -4.44
CA ALA A 48 4.10 10.77 -4.31
C ALA A 48 4.57 12.23 -4.49
N ASN A 49 3.79 13.00 -5.24
CA ASN A 49 4.05 14.41 -5.47
C ASN A 49 2.80 15.25 -5.17
N LEU A 50 3.04 16.41 -4.56
CA LEU A 50 2.02 17.45 -4.37
C LEU A 50 1.98 18.37 -5.59
N LEU A 51 0.91 18.27 -6.35
CA LEU A 51 0.59 19.18 -7.45
C LEU A 51 -0.26 20.34 -6.95
N THR A 52 -0.10 21.49 -7.59
CA THR A 52 -1.01 22.63 -7.36
C THR A 52 -1.68 22.96 -8.69
N LEU A 53 -2.89 22.41 -8.86
CA LEU A 53 -3.69 22.58 -10.07
C LEU A 53 -4.82 23.56 -9.78
N GLN A 54 -4.96 24.61 -10.58
CA GLN A 54 -6.00 25.65 -10.41
C GLN A 54 -6.11 26.14 -8.96
N ARG A 55 -4.98 26.34 -8.27
CA ARG A 55 -4.86 26.73 -6.85
C ARG A 55 -5.36 25.68 -5.84
N ARG A 56 -5.67 24.46 -6.26
CA ARG A 56 -6.04 23.34 -5.40
C ARG A 56 -4.85 22.41 -5.17
N ASN A 57 -4.73 21.86 -3.98
CA ASN A 57 -3.74 20.81 -3.70
C ASN A 57 -4.26 19.47 -4.24
N CYS A 58 -3.45 18.82 -5.04
CA CYS A 58 -3.74 17.47 -5.54
C CYS A 58 -2.53 16.59 -5.25
N ILE A 59 -2.73 15.30 -5.06
CA ILE A 59 -1.64 14.34 -4.94
C ILE A 59 -1.69 13.40 -6.13
N LEU A 60 -0.54 13.20 -6.76
CA LEU A 60 -0.30 12.14 -7.72
C LEU A 60 0.65 11.14 -7.06
N LEU A 61 0.20 9.87 -6.94
CA LEU A 61 1.05 8.76 -6.52
C LEU A 61 1.31 7.87 -7.73
N VAL A 62 2.48 7.23 -7.76
CA VAL A 62 2.87 6.30 -8.82
C VAL A 62 3.58 5.11 -8.18
N HIS A 63 3.13 3.90 -8.45
CA HIS A 63 3.73 2.67 -7.97
C HIS A 63 5.11 2.45 -8.61
N ASP A 64 6.12 2.08 -7.84
CA ASP A 64 7.51 2.08 -8.31
C ASP A 64 7.79 1.04 -9.38
N GLU A 65 7.19 -0.13 -9.29
CA GLU A 65 7.44 -1.24 -10.19
C GLU A 65 6.59 -1.16 -11.47
N THR A 66 5.29 -0.94 -11.32
CA THR A 66 4.33 -0.97 -12.43
C THR A 66 4.03 0.39 -13.03
N LEU A 67 4.48 1.47 -12.39
CA LEU A 67 4.14 2.86 -12.72
C LEU A 67 2.63 3.17 -12.68
N PHE A 68 1.84 2.33 -11.98
CA PHE A 68 0.41 2.51 -11.82
C PHE A 68 0.11 3.79 -11.05
N PRO A 69 -0.69 4.73 -11.61
CA PRO A 69 -0.93 6.03 -11.00
C PRO A 69 -2.20 6.06 -10.17
N LEU A 70 -2.16 6.84 -9.08
CA LEU A 70 -3.34 7.25 -8.33
C LEU A 70 -3.39 8.78 -8.29
N PHE A 71 -4.55 9.34 -8.53
CA PHE A 71 -4.75 10.79 -8.50
C PHE A 71 -5.81 11.17 -7.47
N ILE A 72 -5.43 12.05 -6.54
CA ILE A 72 -6.32 12.55 -5.48
C ILE A 72 -6.46 14.06 -5.66
N PRO A 73 -7.57 14.56 -6.20
CA PRO A 73 -7.80 15.98 -6.42
C PRO A 73 -8.25 16.71 -5.15
N CYS A 74 -8.05 18.01 -5.12
CA CYS A 74 -8.69 18.99 -4.23
C CYS A 74 -8.54 18.74 -2.73
N LEU A 75 -7.37 18.24 -2.26
CA LEU A 75 -7.15 18.00 -0.84
C LEU A 75 -7.13 19.28 -0.02
N THR A 76 -7.80 19.22 1.10
CA THR A 76 -7.79 20.22 2.17
C THR A 76 -6.91 19.77 3.34
N LYS A 77 -6.69 20.63 4.34
CA LYS A 77 -5.85 20.29 5.49
C LYS A 77 -6.33 19.04 6.28
N PRO A 78 -7.63 18.80 6.49
CA PRO A 78 -8.14 17.54 7.07
C PRO A 78 -7.79 16.31 6.24
N ASP A 79 -7.83 16.41 4.90
CA ASP A 79 -7.63 15.25 4.01
C ASP A 79 -6.20 14.71 4.07
N PHE A 80 -5.19 15.57 4.36
CA PHE A 80 -3.83 15.11 4.60
C PHE A 80 -3.72 14.21 5.85
N LYS A 81 -4.60 14.38 6.84
CA LYS A 81 -4.68 13.49 8.01
C LYS A 81 -5.36 12.17 7.69
N ALA A 82 -6.26 12.17 6.72
CA ALA A 82 -7.02 11.02 6.26
C ALA A 82 -6.38 10.34 5.03
N LEU A 83 -5.11 10.63 4.73
CA LEU A 83 -4.47 10.20 3.49
C LEU A 83 -4.38 8.67 3.36
N GLN A 84 -4.32 7.93 4.48
CA GLN A 84 -4.44 6.46 4.48
C GLN A 84 -5.75 6.02 3.82
N TRP A 85 -6.87 6.57 4.28
CA TRP A 85 -8.19 6.26 3.73
C TRP A 85 -8.30 6.66 2.24
N HIS A 86 -7.82 7.85 1.88
CA HIS A 86 -7.83 8.30 0.49
C HIS A 86 -7.01 7.39 -0.42
N PHE A 87 -5.86 6.94 0.05
CA PHE A 87 -5.02 6.01 -0.70
C PHE A 87 -5.75 4.69 -0.97
N GLU A 88 -6.33 4.08 0.06
CA GLU A 88 -7.06 2.82 -0.03
C GLU A 88 -8.26 2.93 -0.96
N ASP A 89 -9.09 3.96 -0.76
CA ASP A 89 -10.28 4.22 -1.58
C ASP A 89 -9.91 4.44 -3.05
N VAL A 90 -8.93 5.30 -3.32
CA VAL A 90 -8.53 5.62 -4.70
C VAL A 90 -7.83 4.44 -5.35
N LEU A 91 -7.01 3.67 -4.63
CA LEU A 91 -6.39 2.45 -5.17
C LEU A 91 -7.46 1.44 -5.60
N MET A 92 -8.36 1.08 -4.69
CA MET A 92 -9.36 0.06 -4.96
C MET A 92 -10.30 0.46 -6.11
N ASN A 93 -10.76 1.70 -6.11
CA ASN A 93 -11.67 2.17 -7.15
C ASN A 93 -10.97 2.41 -8.51
N THR A 94 -9.68 2.79 -8.51
CA THR A 94 -8.90 2.90 -9.75
C THR A 94 -8.63 1.53 -10.35
N LEU A 95 -8.29 0.53 -9.55
CA LEU A 95 -8.15 -0.86 -9.99
C LEU A 95 -9.44 -1.40 -10.61
N LEU A 96 -10.57 -1.20 -9.94
CA LEU A 96 -11.88 -1.59 -10.46
C LEU A 96 -12.16 -0.91 -11.80
N LYS A 97 -11.85 0.37 -11.92
CA LYS A 97 -12.04 1.16 -13.14
C LYS A 97 -11.11 0.73 -14.27
N ALA A 98 -9.91 0.25 -13.93
CA ALA A 98 -8.94 -0.29 -14.88
C ALA A 98 -9.22 -1.76 -15.28
N GLY A 99 -10.33 -2.34 -14.82
CA GLY A 99 -10.76 -3.69 -15.23
C GLY A 99 -10.24 -4.82 -14.33
N ALA A 100 -9.87 -4.51 -13.07
CA ALA A 100 -9.47 -5.54 -12.10
C ALA A 100 -10.60 -6.54 -11.85
N SER A 101 -10.28 -7.84 -11.88
CA SER A 101 -11.20 -8.92 -11.51
C SER A 101 -11.44 -8.95 -10.00
N HIS A 102 -12.43 -9.76 -9.57
CA HIS A 102 -12.69 -9.99 -8.15
C HIS A 102 -11.44 -10.50 -7.41
N GLU A 103 -10.69 -11.41 -8.03
CA GLU A 103 -9.45 -11.97 -7.45
C GLU A 103 -8.36 -10.91 -7.27
N HIS A 104 -8.19 -10.00 -8.25
CA HIS A 104 -7.28 -8.86 -8.12
C HIS A 104 -7.68 -7.94 -6.99
N MET A 105 -8.97 -7.64 -6.86
CA MET A 105 -9.50 -6.77 -5.79
C MET A 105 -9.31 -7.40 -4.41
N GLU A 106 -9.56 -8.70 -4.29
CA GLU A 106 -9.33 -9.43 -3.04
C GLU A 106 -7.84 -9.45 -2.67
N THR A 107 -6.95 -9.70 -3.65
CA THR A 107 -5.51 -9.66 -3.44
C THR A 107 -5.05 -8.27 -3.02
N ALA A 108 -5.47 -7.22 -3.72
CA ALA A 108 -5.13 -5.84 -3.38
C ALA A 108 -5.59 -5.49 -1.96
N SER A 109 -6.82 -5.85 -1.59
CA SER A 109 -7.36 -5.62 -0.24
C SER A 109 -6.52 -6.29 0.85
N ARG A 110 -6.05 -7.53 0.62
CA ARG A 110 -5.17 -8.25 1.57
C ARG A 110 -3.78 -7.64 1.70
N LEU A 111 -3.30 -6.95 0.66
CA LEU A 111 -2.00 -6.30 0.61
C LEU A 111 -1.98 -4.90 1.23
N LEU A 112 -3.16 -4.31 1.51
CA LEU A 112 -3.25 -3.02 2.18
C LEU A 112 -2.57 -3.05 3.55
N GLN A 113 -1.74 -2.05 3.81
CA GLN A 113 -0.98 -1.89 5.05
C GLN A 113 -0.84 -0.40 5.40
N PRO A 114 -0.45 -0.07 6.64
CA PRO A 114 -0.19 1.32 7.03
C PRO A 114 0.82 1.99 6.11
N LEU A 115 0.54 3.25 5.75
CA LEU A 115 1.45 4.09 4.97
C LEU A 115 2.56 4.65 5.85
N VAL A 116 3.79 4.54 5.35
CA VAL A 116 4.99 5.16 5.95
C VAL A 116 5.61 6.09 4.92
N PHE A 117 5.87 7.31 5.31
CA PHE A 117 6.38 8.35 4.41
C PHE A 117 7.85 8.64 4.66
N ASP A 118 8.59 8.80 3.58
CA ASP A 118 9.96 9.33 3.58
C ASP A 118 10.16 10.33 2.43
N THR A 119 11.39 10.79 2.25
CA THR A 119 11.76 11.71 1.17
C THR A 119 12.80 11.12 0.21
N GLN A 120 12.94 9.79 0.18
CA GLN A 120 13.79 9.15 -0.83
C GLN A 120 13.23 9.41 -2.22
N CYS A 121 14.07 9.28 -3.23
CA CYS A 121 13.69 9.67 -4.58
C CYS A 121 14.29 8.76 -5.63
N ASN A 122 13.43 8.15 -6.45
CA ASN A 122 13.83 7.52 -7.70
C ASN A 122 13.53 8.49 -8.87
N ARG A 123 14.60 8.99 -9.49
CA ARG A 123 14.48 9.95 -10.60
C ARG A 123 13.72 9.42 -11.81
N SER A 124 13.75 8.11 -12.06
CA SER A 124 13.02 7.49 -13.18
C SER A 124 11.52 7.56 -12.95
N VAL A 125 11.06 7.17 -11.75
CA VAL A 125 9.63 7.25 -11.36
C VAL A 125 9.18 8.70 -11.34
N GLN A 126 9.98 9.62 -10.79
CA GLN A 126 9.67 11.04 -10.83
C GLN A 126 9.53 11.60 -12.25
N GLY A 127 10.35 11.16 -13.18
CA GLY A 127 10.23 11.55 -14.59
C GLY A 127 8.91 11.13 -15.21
N THR A 128 8.43 9.92 -14.89
CA THR A 128 7.12 9.44 -15.33
C THR A 128 5.99 10.22 -14.64
N MET A 129 6.11 10.43 -13.34
CA MET A 129 5.14 11.20 -12.56
C MET A 129 4.99 12.65 -13.07
N ASN A 130 6.10 13.30 -13.46
CA ASN A 130 6.05 14.63 -14.05
C ASN A 130 5.35 14.67 -15.42
N ARG A 131 5.52 13.61 -16.24
CA ARG A 131 4.77 13.49 -17.52
C ARG A 131 3.29 13.32 -17.26
N MET A 132 2.89 12.45 -16.35
CA MET A 132 1.50 12.25 -15.97
C MET A 132 0.87 13.52 -15.40
N ALA A 133 1.60 14.31 -14.61
CA ALA A 133 1.16 15.61 -14.13
C ALA A 133 0.92 16.60 -15.29
N GLY A 134 1.82 16.65 -16.26
CA GLY A 134 1.66 17.45 -17.47
C GLY A 134 0.43 17.03 -18.31
N ASP A 135 0.15 15.72 -18.38
CA ASP A 135 -1.04 15.20 -19.08
C ASP A 135 -2.34 15.66 -18.39
N ILE A 136 -2.36 15.67 -17.05
CA ILE A 136 -3.51 16.20 -16.29
C ILE A 136 -3.67 17.71 -16.56
N GLU A 137 -2.59 18.50 -16.46
CA GLU A 137 -2.61 19.94 -16.72
C GLU A 137 -3.10 20.25 -18.13
N HIS A 138 -2.60 19.50 -19.10
CA HIS A 138 -3.03 19.62 -20.50
C HIS A 138 -4.54 19.34 -20.65
N THR A 139 -5.04 18.27 -20.03
CA THR A 139 -6.46 17.89 -20.09
C THR A 139 -7.34 18.98 -19.47
N LEU A 140 -6.95 19.53 -18.32
CA LEU A 140 -7.68 20.64 -17.67
C LEU A 140 -7.73 21.88 -18.57
N TYR A 141 -6.60 22.21 -19.22
CA TYR A 141 -6.50 23.40 -20.06
C TYR A 141 -7.30 23.28 -21.35
N PHE A 142 -7.13 22.17 -22.10
CA PHE A 142 -7.74 22.03 -23.43
C PHE A 142 -9.23 21.69 -23.40
N ASN A 143 -9.67 21.03 -22.34
CA ASN A 143 -11.10 20.70 -22.20
C ASN A 143 -11.85 21.74 -21.34
N GLU A 144 -11.18 22.79 -20.87
CA GLU A 144 -11.75 23.84 -20.02
C GLU A 144 -12.47 23.27 -18.78
N ILE A 145 -11.90 22.21 -18.17
CA ILE A 145 -12.48 21.49 -17.03
C ILE A 145 -11.91 22.08 -15.73
N ASP A 146 -12.75 22.24 -14.70
CA ASP A 146 -12.27 22.51 -13.34
C ASP A 146 -11.70 21.23 -12.72
N VAL A 147 -10.59 21.36 -11.98
CA VAL A 147 -9.93 20.23 -11.31
C VAL A 147 -10.85 19.55 -10.30
N GLN A 148 -11.83 20.23 -9.73
CA GLN A 148 -12.82 19.66 -8.82
C GLN A 148 -13.80 18.72 -9.53
N ASP A 149 -13.96 18.82 -10.85
CA ASP A 149 -14.82 17.97 -11.65
C ASP A 149 -14.10 16.71 -12.14
N LEU A 150 -12.78 16.62 -11.91
CA LEU A 150 -12.03 15.41 -12.21
C LEU A 150 -12.34 14.29 -11.22
N SER A 151 -12.79 13.16 -11.75
CA SER A 151 -12.92 11.93 -10.95
C SER A 151 -11.54 11.33 -10.68
N SER A 152 -11.17 11.11 -9.42
CA SER A 152 -9.93 10.44 -8.99
C SER A 152 -9.71 9.13 -9.76
N TYR A 153 -10.73 8.28 -9.75
CA TYR A 153 -10.65 6.92 -10.28
C TYR A 153 -10.56 6.88 -11.81
N ARG A 154 -11.33 7.73 -12.50
CA ARG A 154 -11.29 7.83 -13.96
C ARG A 154 -9.97 8.41 -14.45
N THR A 155 -9.48 9.43 -13.77
CA THR A 155 -8.20 10.06 -14.11
C THR A 155 -7.05 9.08 -13.88
N GLY A 156 -7.03 8.35 -12.75
CA GLY A 156 -6.03 7.32 -12.49
C GLY A 156 -6.06 6.21 -13.54
N ALA A 157 -7.25 5.65 -13.85
CA ALA A 157 -7.39 4.60 -14.86
C ALA A 157 -6.95 5.08 -16.27
N TRP A 158 -7.35 6.28 -16.67
CA TRP A 158 -6.92 6.88 -17.94
C TRP A 158 -5.40 7.06 -18.03
N LEU A 159 -4.76 7.51 -16.96
CA LEU A 159 -3.29 7.62 -16.92
C LEU A 159 -2.62 6.24 -16.96
N ALA A 160 -3.25 5.21 -16.35
CA ALA A 160 -2.72 3.85 -16.31
C ALA A 160 -2.73 3.14 -17.68
N GLU A 161 -3.57 3.57 -18.62
CA GLU A 161 -3.62 3.07 -19.98
C GLU A 161 -2.46 3.59 -20.86
N ARG A 162 -1.74 4.62 -20.42
CA ARG A 162 -0.70 5.26 -21.21
C ARG A 162 0.62 4.48 -21.17
N PRO A 163 1.21 4.14 -22.32
CA PRO A 163 2.49 3.46 -22.35
C PRO A 163 3.60 4.30 -21.72
N CYS A 164 4.37 3.71 -20.83
CA CYS A 164 5.50 4.32 -20.15
C CYS A 164 6.82 3.66 -20.56
N ASN A 165 7.77 4.45 -21.07
CA ASN A 165 9.11 3.96 -21.35
C ASN A 165 9.95 4.00 -20.07
N VAL A 166 10.51 2.86 -19.69
CA VAL A 166 11.46 2.73 -18.58
C VAL A 166 12.85 2.56 -19.15
N LYS A 167 13.79 3.42 -18.71
CA LYS A 167 15.21 3.27 -19.12
C LYS A 167 15.69 1.86 -18.76
N ARG A 168 16.25 1.13 -19.74
CA ARG A 168 16.79 -0.23 -19.64
C ARG A 168 15.77 -1.39 -19.81
N LYS A 169 14.51 -1.13 -20.07
CA LYS A 169 13.57 -2.15 -20.60
C LYS A 169 13.41 -1.88 -22.10
N GLU A 170 13.48 -2.93 -22.91
CA GLU A 170 13.27 -2.82 -24.37
C GLU A 170 11.79 -2.56 -24.68
N ASP A 171 10.91 -3.08 -23.84
CA ASP A 171 9.45 -2.93 -23.97
C ASP A 171 8.92 -1.79 -23.11
N CYS A 172 7.88 -1.12 -23.59
CA CYS A 172 7.14 -0.14 -22.80
C CYS A 172 6.25 -0.84 -21.78
N ILE A 173 6.13 -0.23 -20.61
CA ILE A 173 5.19 -0.64 -19.56
C ILE A 173 3.81 -0.04 -19.85
N ILE A 174 2.77 -0.85 -19.75
CA ILE A 174 1.39 -0.36 -19.69
C ILE A 174 0.94 -0.52 -18.22
N PRO A 175 0.90 0.55 -17.43
CA PRO A 175 0.80 0.50 -15.98
C PRO A 175 -0.35 -0.36 -15.43
N TYR A 176 -1.53 -0.34 -16.08
CA TYR A 176 -2.64 -1.15 -15.58
C TYR A 176 -2.43 -2.65 -15.83
N LEU A 177 -1.84 -3.05 -16.98
CA LEU A 177 -1.56 -4.45 -17.28
C LEU A 177 -0.51 -5.00 -16.31
N ASP A 178 0.59 -4.26 -16.11
CA ASP A 178 1.65 -4.65 -15.18
C ASP A 178 1.13 -4.75 -13.74
N MET A 179 0.22 -3.84 -13.33
CA MET A 179 -0.40 -3.90 -12.00
C MET A 179 -1.32 -5.12 -11.84
N LEU A 180 -2.15 -5.43 -12.83
CA LEU A 180 -3.00 -6.62 -12.78
C LEU A 180 -2.17 -7.91 -12.80
N GLU A 181 -1.10 -7.96 -13.59
CA GLU A 181 -0.15 -9.08 -13.57
C GLU A 181 0.51 -9.23 -12.20
N LEU A 182 0.94 -8.11 -11.57
CA LEU A 182 1.52 -8.11 -10.22
C LEU A 182 0.55 -8.71 -9.20
N LEU A 183 -0.72 -8.31 -9.26
CA LEU A 183 -1.76 -8.80 -8.34
C LEU A 183 -2.20 -10.24 -8.61
N SER A 184 -1.91 -10.79 -9.80
CA SER A 184 -2.17 -12.19 -10.16
C SER A 184 -1.10 -13.15 -9.62
N LYS A 185 0.08 -12.64 -9.23
CA LYS A 185 1.16 -13.48 -8.73
C LYS A 185 0.82 -14.02 -7.33
N PRO A 186 1.12 -15.30 -7.05
CA PRO A 186 0.92 -15.83 -5.72
C PRO A 186 1.78 -15.06 -4.71
N ILE A 187 1.16 -14.58 -3.63
CA ILE A 187 1.88 -13.95 -2.53
C ILE A 187 2.79 -15.00 -1.90
N ALA A 188 4.10 -14.80 -1.96
CA ALA A 188 5.05 -15.68 -1.27
C ALA A 188 4.68 -15.69 0.21
N LYS A 189 4.21 -16.86 0.70
CA LYS A 189 4.01 -17.08 2.14
C LYS A 189 5.36 -16.88 2.80
N ALA A 190 5.45 -16.04 3.83
CA ALA A 190 6.61 -16.02 4.70
C ALA A 190 6.90 -17.46 5.13
N GLN A 191 8.07 -17.98 4.75
CA GLN A 191 8.50 -19.28 5.23
C GLN A 191 8.68 -19.12 6.74
N ASP A 192 7.80 -19.76 7.51
CA ASP A 192 8.04 -20.04 8.91
C ASP A 192 9.32 -20.89 8.97
N HIS A 193 10.43 -20.25 9.23
CA HIS A 193 11.62 -20.94 9.69
C HIS A 193 11.35 -21.43 11.10
N HIS A 194 10.56 -22.51 11.17
CA HIS A 194 10.57 -23.38 12.31
C HIS A 194 11.85 -24.21 12.17
N GLU A 195 12.93 -23.72 12.73
CA GLU A 195 14.08 -24.57 13.02
C GLU A 195 13.58 -25.75 13.87
N PRO A 196 13.76 -27.00 13.43
CA PRO A 196 13.49 -28.12 14.31
C PRO A 196 14.52 -28.06 15.45
N ALA A 197 14.03 -27.81 16.65
CA ALA A 197 14.81 -27.91 17.86
C ALA A 197 15.54 -29.25 17.82
N SER A 198 16.87 -29.21 17.78
CA SER A 198 17.77 -30.33 17.88
C SER A 198 17.37 -31.18 19.08
N GLN A 199 17.09 -32.46 18.78
CA GLN A 199 16.95 -33.52 19.76
C GLN A 199 18.20 -33.54 20.64
N LEU A 200 18.07 -33.09 21.88
CA LEU A 200 18.98 -33.43 22.93
C LEU A 200 18.56 -34.81 23.44
N ASP A 201 19.33 -35.83 23.09
CA ASP A 201 19.40 -37.08 23.76
C ASP A 201 19.67 -36.85 25.25
N VAL A 202 18.72 -37.23 26.09
CA VAL A 202 18.97 -37.44 27.52
C VAL A 202 18.44 -38.80 27.87
N SER A 203 19.39 -39.76 27.90
CA SER A 203 19.24 -41.02 28.54
C SER A 203 18.93 -40.89 30.04
N GLU A 204 17.95 -41.63 30.45
CA GLU A 204 17.69 -42.27 31.75
C GLU A 204 18.47 -41.81 32.99
N ASP A 205 17.72 -41.33 33.99
CA ASP A 205 17.81 -42.02 35.31
C ASP A 205 16.52 -41.80 36.11
N ILE A 206 15.96 -42.91 36.52
CA ILE A 206 14.78 -43.07 37.38
C ILE A 206 15.15 -42.73 38.80
N ASN A 207 14.45 -41.79 39.43
CA ASN A 207 14.32 -41.86 40.88
C ASN A 207 12.92 -41.41 41.32
N GLN A 208 12.21 -42.38 41.95
CA GLN A 208 10.92 -42.21 42.61
C GLN A 208 11.11 -41.33 43.86
N SER A 209 10.29 -40.31 44.02
CA SER A 209 9.73 -39.97 45.34
C SER A 209 8.76 -38.77 45.24
N GLU A 210 7.55 -39.06 45.73
CA GLU A 210 6.63 -38.10 46.40
C GLU A 210 5.88 -37.06 45.55
N LEU A 211 4.61 -37.44 45.25
CA LEU A 211 3.55 -36.54 44.89
C LEU A 211 2.98 -35.84 46.15
N PRO A 212 2.81 -34.53 46.16
CA PRO A 212 1.99 -33.87 47.19
C PRO A 212 0.50 -34.00 46.86
N ASP A 213 -0.25 -34.42 47.86
CA ASP A 213 -1.71 -34.45 47.95
C ASP A 213 -2.30 -33.04 47.69
N ASN A 214 -2.88 -32.80 46.54
CA ASN A 214 -3.95 -31.85 46.38
C ASN A 214 -4.53 -31.87 44.92
N VAL A 215 -5.20 -32.97 44.55
CA VAL A 215 -6.03 -33.00 43.36
C VAL A 215 -7.45 -33.33 43.79
N VAL A 216 -8.33 -32.33 43.82
CA VAL A 216 -9.77 -32.53 43.99
C VAL A 216 -10.35 -32.97 42.65
N SER A 217 -10.82 -34.20 42.60
CA SER A 217 -11.55 -34.80 41.47
C SER A 217 -12.93 -34.13 41.34
N LEU A 218 -13.17 -33.49 40.23
CA LEU A 218 -14.50 -33.02 39.80
C LEU A 218 -15.16 -34.06 38.92
N ALA A 219 -15.55 -35.18 39.52
CA ALA A 219 -16.50 -36.12 38.94
C ALA A 219 -17.84 -35.97 39.67
N GLY A 220 -18.83 -35.35 39.00
CA GLY A 220 -20.22 -35.41 39.46
C GLY A 220 -21.01 -34.11 39.40
N PHE A 221 -21.45 -33.71 38.21
CA PHE A 221 -22.72 -32.99 38.07
C PHE A 221 -23.44 -33.51 36.81
N LYS A 222 -24.34 -34.48 37.03
CA LYS A 222 -25.48 -34.73 36.15
C LYS A 222 -26.66 -33.93 36.71
N ARG A 223 -27.16 -32.98 35.91
CA ARG A 223 -28.58 -32.77 35.62
C ARG A 223 -28.72 -31.61 34.63
#